data_82e2417f81ab69f809c30fa11c30fcbd
#
_entry.id   82e2417f81ab69f809c30fa11c30fcbd
#
_cell.length_a   1.000
_cell.length_b   1.000
_cell.length_c   1.000
_cell.angle_alpha   90.00
_cell.angle_beta   90.00
_cell.angle_gamma   90.00
#
_symmetry.space_group_name_H-M   'P 1'
#
loop_
_entity.id
_entity.type
_entity.pdbx_description
1 polymer ?
#
loop_
_entity_poly.entity_id
_entity_poly.type
_entity_poly.pdbx_seq_one_letter_code
_entity_poly.pdbx_strand_id
1 'polypeptide(L)'
;MSISRQNLSIVIVTLKSENVINKCIESIDKEIPIIVIENSNNFKFKEYLEKTYNNVKCILSNKNLGMGSGNNVGIEYSKTDYVLILNPDVILENNTIKELIEASKIINDFEILSPISNNKDYPNYKFENNNEKNFEMNLPFKVKSVDGFAMLLNKKKINIIINNESLNKKKYFDESFFMY
;
A
#
# COMPACT_ATOMS: atom_id res chain seq x y z
N MET A 1 4.22 -16.94 8.72
CA MET A 1 3.56 -16.16 9.81
C MET A 1 2.33 -15.53 9.22
N SER A 2 1.22 -15.55 9.94
CA SER A 2 -0.02 -14.85 9.54
C SER A 2 0.12 -13.33 9.75
N ILE A 3 -0.61 -12.55 8.98
CA ILE A 3 -0.67 -11.09 9.17
C ILE A 3 -1.32 -10.79 10.53
N SER A 4 -0.77 -9.79 11.20
CA SER A 4 -1.33 -9.19 12.40
C SER A 4 -1.03 -7.68 12.37
N ARG A 5 -1.69 -6.90 13.22
CA ARG A 5 -1.37 -5.46 13.34
C ARG A 5 0.08 -5.19 13.71
N GLN A 6 0.72 -6.11 14.41
CA GLN A 6 2.11 -5.98 14.88
C GLN A 6 3.16 -6.18 13.78
N ASN A 7 2.84 -6.92 12.70
CA ASN A 7 3.74 -7.17 11.58
C ASN A 7 3.30 -6.50 10.27
N LEU A 8 2.38 -5.52 10.36
CA LEU A 8 1.87 -4.69 9.28
C LEU A 8 2.30 -3.25 9.47
N SER A 9 2.75 -2.59 8.41
CA SER A 9 2.90 -1.13 8.32
C SER A 9 2.13 -0.61 7.12
N ILE A 10 1.86 0.69 7.11
CA ILE A 10 1.28 1.37 5.96
C ILE A 10 2.30 2.34 5.39
N VAL A 11 2.40 2.39 4.06
CA VAL A 11 3.24 3.35 3.33
C VAL A 11 2.33 4.24 2.49
N ILE A 12 2.51 5.55 2.63
CA ILE A 12 1.77 6.58 1.90
C ILE A 12 2.79 7.52 1.26
N VAL A 13 2.73 7.68 -0.07
CA VAL A 13 3.54 8.67 -0.79
C VAL A 13 2.70 9.92 -1.02
N THR A 14 3.22 11.08 -0.66
CA THR A 14 2.52 12.36 -0.79
C THR A 14 3.28 13.34 -1.66
N LEU A 15 2.55 14.12 -2.45
CA LEU A 15 3.04 15.29 -3.16
C LEU A 15 1.95 16.35 -3.12
N LYS A 16 2.10 17.37 -2.25
CA LYS A 16 1.08 18.42 -2.05
C LYS A 16 -0.30 17.85 -1.71
N SER A 17 -0.35 16.87 -0.80
CA SER A 17 -1.57 16.14 -0.44
C SER A 17 -2.15 16.56 0.91
N GLU A 18 -1.81 17.75 1.39
CA GLU A 18 -2.19 18.28 2.72
C GLU A 18 -3.72 18.27 2.94
N ASN A 19 -4.49 18.47 1.87
CA ASN A 19 -5.95 18.57 1.94
C ASN A 19 -6.67 17.23 2.08
N VAL A 20 -6.03 16.11 1.76
CA VAL A 20 -6.70 14.79 1.68
C VAL A 20 -6.14 13.78 2.68
N ILE A 21 -4.85 13.84 3.00
CA ILE A 21 -4.16 12.78 3.76
C ILE A 21 -4.71 12.57 5.18
N ASN A 22 -5.23 13.60 5.82
CA ASN A 22 -5.76 13.49 7.18
C ASN A 22 -6.87 12.44 7.26
N LYS A 23 -7.83 12.48 6.33
CA LYS A 23 -8.91 11.49 6.25
C LYS A 23 -8.40 10.07 6.00
N CYS A 24 -7.35 9.94 5.19
CA CYS A 24 -6.68 8.67 4.96
C CYS A 24 -6.09 8.13 6.26
N ILE A 25 -5.25 8.91 6.95
CA ILE A 25 -4.62 8.51 8.22
C ILE A 25 -5.66 8.19 9.30
N GLU A 26 -6.71 9.00 9.42
CA GLU A 26 -7.78 8.82 10.40
C GLU A 26 -8.63 7.57 10.16
N SER A 27 -8.65 7.04 8.93
CA SER A 27 -9.31 5.77 8.58
C SER A 27 -8.48 4.53 8.96
N ILE A 28 -7.24 4.72 9.40
CA ILE A 28 -6.30 3.67 9.77
C ILE A 28 -6.31 3.46 11.28
N ASP A 29 -6.21 2.21 11.72
CA ASP A 29 -6.06 1.87 13.14
C ASP A 29 -4.79 2.51 13.72
N LYS A 30 -4.93 3.23 14.83
CA LYS A 30 -3.85 3.99 15.49
C LYS A 30 -2.69 3.13 16.00
N GLU A 31 -2.89 1.81 16.11
CA GLU A 31 -1.85 0.86 16.50
C GLU A 31 -0.92 0.48 15.33
N ILE A 32 -1.31 0.76 14.08
CA ILE A 32 -0.54 0.39 12.89
C ILE A 32 0.43 1.53 12.56
N PRO A 33 1.75 1.27 12.46
CA PRO A 33 2.73 2.28 12.05
C PRO A 33 2.50 2.73 10.60
N ILE A 34 2.56 4.03 10.39
CA ILE A 34 2.40 4.68 9.09
C ILE A 34 3.71 5.38 8.72
N ILE A 35 4.24 5.07 7.54
CA ILE A 35 5.41 5.72 6.95
C ILE A 35 4.91 6.61 5.82
N VAL A 36 5.08 7.91 5.95
CA VAL A 36 4.75 8.88 4.91
C VAL A 36 6.03 9.32 4.21
N ILE A 37 6.07 9.16 2.88
CA ILE A 37 7.14 9.71 2.04
C ILE A 37 6.65 11.03 1.44
N GLU A 38 7.21 12.12 1.90
CA GLU A 38 6.80 13.46 1.49
C GLU A 38 7.71 13.96 0.36
N ASN A 39 7.16 14.01 -0.86
CA ASN A 39 7.89 14.25 -2.11
C ASN A 39 8.03 15.73 -2.50
N SER A 40 7.43 16.66 -1.76
CA SER A 40 7.57 18.10 -1.99
C SER A 40 8.62 18.79 -1.10
N ASN A 41 9.28 18.01 -0.24
CA ASN A 41 10.26 18.49 0.76
C ASN A 41 9.66 19.54 1.72
N ASN A 42 8.38 19.37 2.09
CA ASN A 42 7.66 20.27 2.99
C ASN A 42 7.92 19.92 4.46
N PHE A 43 8.90 20.59 5.07
CA PHE A 43 9.26 20.36 6.48
C PHE A 43 8.11 20.69 7.44
N LYS A 44 7.35 21.76 7.19
CA LYS A 44 6.21 22.14 8.04
C LYS A 44 5.12 21.08 8.03
N PHE A 45 4.88 20.49 6.88
CA PHE A 45 3.91 19.42 6.74
C PHE A 45 4.36 18.13 7.46
N LYS A 46 5.65 17.79 7.38
CA LYS A 46 6.23 16.71 8.17
C LYS A 46 6.02 16.93 9.66
N GLU A 47 6.39 18.12 10.20
CA GLU A 47 6.20 18.43 11.61
C GLU A 47 4.73 18.34 12.03
N TYR A 48 3.83 18.84 11.20
CA TYR A 48 2.38 18.73 11.42
C TYR A 48 1.93 17.28 11.57
N LEU A 49 2.31 16.40 10.62
CA LEU A 49 1.92 15.00 10.64
C LEU A 49 2.45 14.25 11.87
N GLU A 50 3.76 14.38 12.17
CA GLU A 50 4.39 13.67 13.29
C GLU A 50 3.93 14.22 14.66
N LYS A 51 3.48 15.47 14.73
CA LYS A 51 2.91 16.05 15.96
C LYS A 51 1.45 15.65 16.16
N THR A 52 0.70 15.51 15.07
CA THR A 52 -0.74 15.20 15.10
C THR A 52 -1.01 13.72 15.32
N TYR A 53 -0.18 12.85 14.73
CA TYR A 53 -0.40 11.40 14.68
C TYR A 53 0.81 10.66 15.26
N ASN A 54 0.65 10.07 16.43
CA ASN A 54 1.75 9.37 17.15
C ASN A 54 2.29 8.14 16.43
N ASN A 55 1.49 7.54 15.53
CA ASN A 55 1.86 6.36 14.74
C ASN A 55 2.42 6.72 13.36
N VAL A 56 2.59 8.00 13.04
CA VAL A 56 3.14 8.47 11.75
C VAL A 56 4.61 8.80 11.88
N LYS A 57 5.40 8.28 10.94
CA LYS A 57 6.77 8.71 10.66
C LYS A 57 6.83 9.29 9.25
N CYS A 58 7.19 10.56 9.12
CA CYS A 58 7.29 11.24 7.84
C CYS A 58 8.75 11.39 7.42
N ILE A 59 9.07 10.97 6.20
CA ILE A 59 10.39 11.03 5.59
C ILE A 59 10.32 12.05 4.45
N LEU A 60 11.15 13.08 4.52
CA LEU A 60 11.27 14.05 3.44
C LEU A 60 12.17 13.48 2.34
N SER A 61 11.73 13.60 1.11
CA SER A 61 12.60 13.39 -0.05
C SER A 61 13.21 14.71 -0.50
N ASN A 62 14.49 14.68 -0.91
CA ASN A 62 15.18 15.87 -1.40
C ASN A 62 14.67 16.36 -2.77
N LYS A 63 13.87 15.56 -3.44
CA LYS A 63 13.25 15.82 -4.74
C LYS A 63 11.99 15.00 -4.90
N ASN A 64 11.14 15.32 -5.85
CA ASN A 64 10.03 14.45 -6.22
C ASN A 64 10.58 13.15 -6.84
N LEU A 65 10.40 12.05 -6.11
CA LEU A 65 10.81 10.70 -6.52
C LEU A 65 9.79 10.04 -7.47
N GLY A 66 8.59 10.61 -7.58
CA GLY A 66 7.44 9.90 -8.12
C GLY A 66 6.86 8.89 -7.14
N MET A 67 5.76 8.24 -7.54
CA MET A 67 5.05 7.31 -6.67
C MET A 67 5.81 5.99 -6.48
N GLY A 68 6.32 5.40 -7.57
CA GLY A 68 7.02 4.12 -7.51
C GLY A 68 8.26 4.16 -6.64
N SER A 69 9.16 5.12 -6.87
CA SER A 69 10.37 5.28 -6.06
C SER A 69 10.05 5.68 -4.62
N GLY A 70 9.03 6.51 -4.41
CA GLY A 70 8.57 6.87 -3.07
C GLY A 70 8.09 5.64 -2.30
N ASN A 71 7.27 4.79 -2.93
CA ASN A 71 6.84 3.52 -2.34
C ASN A 71 8.01 2.61 -2.02
N ASN A 72 9.00 2.48 -2.92
CA ASN A 72 10.20 1.68 -2.67
C ASN A 72 10.93 2.15 -1.41
N VAL A 73 11.15 3.46 -1.26
CA VAL A 73 11.76 4.05 -0.06
C VAL A 73 10.94 3.71 1.19
N GLY A 74 9.61 3.86 1.13
CA GLY A 74 8.72 3.56 2.26
C GLY A 74 8.76 2.07 2.67
N ILE A 75 8.77 1.16 1.69
CA ILE A 75 8.85 -0.28 1.92
C ILE A 75 10.19 -0.66 2.54
N GLU A 76 11.30 -0.09 2.07
CA GLU A 76 12.63 -0.30 2.63
C GLU A 76 12.72 0.21 4.08
N TYR A 77 12.09 1.33 4.37
CA TYR A 77 12.03 1.90 5.71
C TYR A 77 11.18 1.08 6.69
N SER A 78 10.18 0.37 6.17
CA SER A 78 9.31 -0.52 6.94
C SER A 78 10.10 -1.71 7.50
N LYS A 79 9.95 -1.98 8.80
CA LYS A 79 10.55 -3.14 9.48
C LYS A 79 9.62 -4.34 9.57
N THR A 80 8.38 -4.21 9.08
CA THR A 80 7.37 -5.27 9.13
C THR A 80 7.46 -6.20 7.93
N ASP A 81 6.93 -7.42 8.08
CA ASP A 81 6.87 -8.43 7.00
C ASP A 81 5.85 -8.07 5.93
N TYR A 82 4.81 -7.33 6.30
CA TYR A 82 3.71 -6.92 5.42
C TYR A 82 3.62 -5.40 5.36
N VAL A 83 3.37 -4.89 4.17
CA VAL A 83 3.22 -3.44 3.94
C VAL A 83 1.98 -3.20 3.10
N LEU A 84 1.06 -2.39 3.61
CA LEU A 84 -0.06 -1.86 2.84
C LEU A 84 0.36 -0.53 2.21
N ILE A 85 0.52 -0.52 0.89
CA ILE A 85 0.66 0.71 0.12
C ILE A 85 -0.71 1.35 0.01
N LEU A 86 -0.79 2.65 0.26
CA LEU A 86 -2.04 3.38 0.25
C LEU A 86 -1.85 4.77 -0.37
N ASN A 87 -2.72 5.15 -1.29
CA ASN A 87 -2.72 6.52 -1.80
C ASN A 87 -3.24 7.50 -0.72
N PRO A 88 -2.78 8.75 -0.71
CA PRO A 88 -3.12 9.73 0.34
C PRO A 88 -4.59 10.17 0.34
N ASP A 89 -5.34 9.87 -0.70
CA ASP A 89 -6.76 10.20 -0.88
C ASP A 89 -7.71 9.01 -0.66
N VAL A 90 -7.17 7.83 -0.31
CA VAL A 90 -7.95 6.63 0.01
C VAL A 90 -8.46 6.70 1.45
N ILE A 91 -9.70 6.36 1.65
CA ILE A 91 -10.32 6.18 2.98
C ILE A 91 -10.69 4.70 3.12
N LEU A 92 -10.10 4.03 4.10
CA LEU A 92 -10.42 2.65 4.41
C LEU A 92 -11.76 2.57 5.16
N GLU A 93 -12.59 1.61 4.80
CA GLU A 93 -13.76 1.26 5.62
C GLU A 93 -13.32 0.56 6.91
N ASN A 94 -14.13 0.64 7.95
CA ASN A 94 -13.79 0.18 9.31
C ASN A 94 -13.30 -1.27 9.41
N ASN A 95 -13.72 -2.14 8.48
CA ASN A 95 -13.35 -3.55 8.49
C ASN A 95 -12.24 -3.91 7.51
N THR A 96 -11.80 -2.99 6.64
CA THR A 96 -10.89 -3.30 5.52
C THR A 96 -9.62 -4.02 5.98
N ILE A 97 -8.95 -3.52 7.01
CA ILE A 97 -7.71 -4.14 7.53
C ILE A 97 -8.00 -5.52 8.14
N LYS A 98 -9.10 -5.65 8.88
CA LYS A 98 -9.52 -6.93 9.44
C LYS A 98 -9.78 -7.96 8.34
N GLU A 99 -10.48 -7.56 7.30
CA GLU A 99 -10.79 -8.43 6.16
C GLU A 99 -9.54 -8.82 5.36
N LEU A 100 -8.59 -7.91 5.17
CA LEU A 100 -7.29 -8.23 4.58
C LEU A 100 -6.52 -9.26 5.43
N ILE A 101 -6.54 -9.14 6.76
CA ILE A 101 -5.93 -10.10 7.68
C ILE A 101 -6.62 -11.48 7.56
N GLU A 102 -7.94 -11.54 7.54
CA GLU A 102 -8.68 -12.79 7.37
C GLU A 102 -8.46 -13.41 5.98
N ALA A 103 -8.49 -12.61 4.92
CA ALA A 103 -8.16 -13.06 3.57
C ALA A 103 -6.76 -13.68 3.49
N SER A 104 -5.78 -13.10 4.18
CA SER A 104 -4.42 -13.63 4.25
C SER A 104 -4.29 -14.98 4.94
N LYS A 105 -5.23 -15.33 5.81
CA LYS A 105 -5.29 -16.66 6.45
C LYS A 105 -5.86 -17.72 5.50
N ILE A 106 -6.79 -17.30 4.65
CA ILE A 106 -7.39 -18.17 3.62
C ILE A 106 -6.39 -18.40 2.49
N ILE A 107 -5.76 -17.31 2.00
CA ILE A 107 -4.72 -17.37 0.98
C ILE A 107 -3.36 -17.16 1.68
N ASN A 108 -2.81 -18.20 2.24
CA ASN A 108 -1.56 -18.13 3.00
C ASN A 108 -0.30 -17.94 2.13
N ASP A 109 -0.43 -18.05 0.82
CA ASP A 109 0.67 -17.97 -0.17
C ASP A 109 0.42 -16.89 -1.23
N PHE A 110 0.26 -15.64 -0.79
CA PHE A 110 0.07 -14.49 -1.67
C PHE A 110 1.31 -13.60 -1.73
N GLU A 111 1.49 -12.93 -2.85
CA GLU A 111 2.46 -11.84 -3.05
C GLU A 111 1.79 -10.48 -2.76
N ILE A 112 0.63 -10.25 -3.37
CA ILE A 112 -0.15 -9.02 -3.28
C ILE A 112 -1.61 -9.37 -3.01
N LEU A 113 -2.23 -8.71 -2.03
CA LEU A 113 -3.68 -8.65 -1.83
C LEU A 113 -4.14 -7.20 -1.99
N SER A 114 -5.31 -7.01 -2.57
CA SER A 114 -5.92 -5.67 -2.67
C SER A 114 -7.35 -5.73 -2.14
N PRO A 115 -7.80 -4.75 -1.35
CA PRO A 115 -9.21 -4.60 -1.06
C PRO A 115 -9.95 -4.21 -2.34
N ILE A 116 -11.22 -4.53 -2.43
CA ILE A 116 -12.07 -4.13 -3.54
C ILE A 116 -12.60 -2.72 -3.29
N SER A 117 -12.55 -1.85 -4.31
CA SER A 117 -13.22 -0.55 -4.26
C SER A 117 -14.75 -0.72 -4.18
N ASN A 118 -15.39 0.11 -3.36
CA ASN A 118 -16.85 0.18 -3.32
C ASN A 118 -17.47 0.86 -4.56
N ASN A 119 -16.65 1.47 -5.42
CA ASN A 119 -17.10 2.04 -6.68
C ASN A 119 -17.28 0.95 -7.74
N LYS A 120 -18.54 0.53 -7.96
CA LYS A 120 -18.88 -0.55 -8.91
C LYS A 120 -18.65 -0.18 -10.39
N ASP A 121 -18.65 1.10 -10.72
CA ASP A 121 -18.44 1.57 -12.09
C ASP A 121 -16.96 1.53 -12.49
N TYR A 122 -16.07 1.53 -11.51
CA TYR A 122 -14.62 1.50 -11.71
C TYR A 122 -13.97 0.44 -10.80
N PRO A 123 -14.10 -0.85 -11.14
CA PRO A 123 -13.45 -1.91 -10.37
C PRO A 123 -11.93 -1.75 -10.43
N ASN A 124 -11.28 -1.85 -9.27
CA ASN A 124 -9.83 -1.70 -9.14
C ASN A 124 -9.02 -2.96 -9.48
N TYR A 125 -9.61 -3.87 -10.23
CA TYR A 125 -8.98 -5.13 -10.65
C TYR A 125 -9.38 -5.52 -12.07
N LYS A 126 -8.57 -6.39 -12.70
CA LYS A 126 -8.87 -6.98 -14.02
C LYS A 126 -8.70 -8.49 -13.94
N PHE A 127 -9.65 -9.22 -14.50
CA PHE A 127 -9.54 -10.66 -14.69
C PHE A 127 -8.68 -11.01 -15.92
N GLU A 128 -8.13 -12.23 -15.96
CA GLU A 128 -7.41 -12.73 -17.15
C GLU A 128 -8.34 -12.91 -18.34
N ASN A 129 -9.56 -13.40 -18.09
CA ASN A 129 -10.58 -13.65 -19.12
C ASN A 129 -11.84 -12.83 -18.85
N ASN A 130 -12.41 -12.20 -19.88
CA ASN A 130 -13.63 -11.39 -19.79
C ASN A 130 -14.89 -12.18 -19.36
N ASN A 131 -14.83 -13.50 -19.22
CA ASN A 131 -15.97 -14.38 -18.93
C ASN A 131 -16.21 -14.64 -17.43
N GLU A 132 -15.41 -14.09 -16.53
CA GLU A 132 -15.56 -14.33 -15.08
C GLU A 132 -16.58 -13.37 -14.42
N LYS A 133 -17.70 -13.09 -15.10
CA LYS A 133 -18.73 -12.15 -14.62
C LYS A 133 -19.63 -12.66 -13.50
N ASN A 134 -19.55 -13.96 -13.14
CA ASN A 134 -20.43 -14.59 -12.13
C ASN A 134 -19.64 -14.99 -10.87
N PHE A 135 -18.94 -14.04 -10.25
CA PHE A 135 -18.26 -14.31 -8.99
C PHE A 135 -19.19 -14.06 -7.80
N GLU A 136 -19.33 -15.06 -6.93
CA GLU A 136 -19.80 -14.83 -5.55
C GLU A 136 -18.70 -14.08 -4.80
N MET A 137 -18.89 -12.79 -4.54
CA MET A 137 -17.90 -11.87 -3.94
C MET A 137 -17.62 -12.14 -2.45
N ASN A 138 -17.83 -13.34 -1.97
CA ASN A 138 -17.71 -13.66 -0.54
C ASN A 138 -16.34 -14.22 -0.13
N LEU A 139 -15.45 -14.51 -1.09
CA LEU A 139 -14.12 -15.07 -0.84
C LEU A 139 -13.05 -14.34 -1.65
N PRO A 140 -11.80 -14.28 -1.16
CA PRO A 140 -10.69 -13.77 -1.95
C PRO A 140 -10.54 -14.54 -3.26
N PHE A 141 -10.32 -13.83 -4.37
CA PHE A 141 -10.16 -14.44 -5.70
C PHE A 141 -8.92 -13.92 -6.42
N LYS A 142 -8.41 -14.72 -7.35
CA LYS A 142 -7.24 -14.37 -8.16
C LYS A 142 -7.63 -13.45 -9.31
N VAL A 143 -6.81 -12.43 -9.56
CA VAL A 143 -6.97 -11.46 -10.64
C VAL A 143 -5.67 -11.31 -11.41
N LYS A 144 -5.76 -10.79 -12.63
CA LYS A 144 -4.59 -10.49 -13.47
C LYS A 144 -3.81 -9.29 -12.95
N SER A 145 -4.52 -8.25 -12.52
CA SER A 145 -3.91 -7.03 -12.00
C SER A 145 -4.85 -6.31 -11.04
N VAL A 146 -4.25 -5.52 -10.15
CA VAL A 146 -4.93 -4.59 -9.25
C VAL A 146 -4.38 -3.18 -9.48
N ASP A 147 -5.22 -2.18 -9.19
CA ASP A 147 -4.79 -0.79 -9.22
C ASP A 147 -3.97 -0.43 -7.98
N GLY A 148 -2.99 0.46 -8.16
CA GLY A 148 -1.96 0.77 -7.17
C GLY A 148 -2.40 1.65 -6.00
N PHE A 149 -3.69 1.93 -5.81
CA PHE A 149 -4.12 2.84 -4.74
C PHE A 149 -4.20 2.18 -3.35
N ALA A 150 -4.36 0.85 -3.30
CA ALA A 150 -4.33 0.07 -2.07
C ALA A 150 -3.82 -1.35 -2.34
N MET A 151 -2.59 -1.66 -1.92
CA MET A 151 -1.95 -2.96 -2.16
C MET A 151 -1.24 -3.45 -0.91
N LEU A 152 -1.67 -4.57 -0.38
CA LEU A 152 -0.99 -5.27 0.71
C LEU A 152 0.08 -6.20 0.14
N LEU A 153 1.33 -5.91 0.44
CA LEU A 153 2.51 -6.62 -0.04
C LEU A 153 3.01 -7.63 1.02
N ASN A 154 3.28 -8.85 0.60
CA ASN A 154 4.07 -9.81 1.36
C ASN A 154 5.55 -9.65 0.98
N LYS A 155 6.31 -8.89 1.78
CA LYS A 155 7.71 -8.56 1.47
C LYS A 155 8.60 -9.79 1.28
N LYS A 156 8.40 -10.84 2.09
CA LYS A 156 9.21 -12.06 1.99
C LYS A 156 9.01 -12.76 0.64
N LYS A 157 7.77 -12.85 0.18
CA LYS A 157 7.43 -13.48 -1.09
C LYS A 157 7.95 -12.67 -2.27
N ILE A 158 7.70 -11.37 -2.27
CA ILE A 158 8.17 -10.47 -3.33
C ILE A 158 9.71 -10.45 -3.40
N ASN A 159 10.41 -10.45 -2.25
CA ASN A 159 11.87 -10.51 -2.22
C ASN A 159 12.44 -11.81 -2.81
N ILE A 160 11.75 -12.95 -2.66
CA ILE A 160 12.15 -14.20 -3.29
C ILE A 160 12.04 -14.07 -4.82
N ILE A 161 10.96 -13.51 -5.33
CA ILE A 161 10.75 -13.29 -6.77
C ILE A 161 11.83 -12.35 -7.31
N ILE A 162 12.03 -11.19 -6.69
CA ILE A 162 13.03 -10.20 -7.12
C ILE A 162 14.46 -10.77 -7.11
N ASN A 163 14.79 -11.64 -6.16
CA ASN A 163 16.12 -12.26 -6.08
C ASN A 163 16.31 -13.39 -7.11
N ASN A 164 15.26 -14.11 -7.48
CA ASN A 164 15.29 -15.21 -8.45
C ASN A 164 15.28 -14.71 -9.90
N GLU A 165 14.60 -13.61 -10.15
CA GLU A 165 14.69 -12.93 -11.43
C GLU A 165 15.98 -12.12 -11.46
N SER A 166 16.83 -12.33 -12.49
CA SER A 166 18.11 -11.63 -12.71
C SER A 166 17.92 -10.11 -12.96
N LEU A 167 16.95 -9.51 -12.28
CA LEU A 167 16.68 -8.09 -12.32
C LEU A 167 17.82 -7.36 -11.61
N ASN A 168 18.64 -6.67 -12.37
CA ASN A 168 19.81 -5.90 -11.92
C ASN A 168 19.50 -4.79 -10.90
N LYS A 169 18.25 -4.65 -10.46
CA LYS A 169 17.81 -3.68 -9.44
C LYS A 169 16.71 -4.31 -8.58
N LYS A 170 17.01 -4.54 -7.32
CA LYS A 170 16.10 -5.03 -6.29
C LYS A 170 15.09 -3.95 -5.91
N LYS A 171 13.97 -3.82 -6.65
CA LYS A 171 12.93 -2.83 -6.38
C LYS A 171 11.55 -3.43 -6.47
N TYR A 172 10.65 -3.00 -5.58
CA TYR A 172 9.26 -3.45 -5.54
C TYR A 172 8.42 -2.82 -6.65
N PHE A 173 8.76 -1.59 -7.06
CA PHE A 173 8.10 -0.85 -8.14
C PHE A 173 9.12 -0.38 -9.16
N ASP A 174 8.73 -0.43 -10.43
CA ASP A 174 9.52 0.16 -11.51
C ASP A 174 9.46 1.70 -11.41
N GLU A 175 10.62 2.33 -11.31
CA GLU A 175 10.73 3.78 -11.17
C GLU A 175 10.49 4.53 -12.48
N SER A 176 10.61 3.86 -13.61
CA SER A 176 10.39 4.48 -14.94
C SER A 176 8.92 4.71 -15.26
N PHE A 177 8.00 4.03 -14.56
CA PHE A 177 6.57 4.02 -14.88
C PHE A 177 5.77 5.20 -14.29
N PHE A 178 6.35 6.01 -13.41
CA PHE A 178 5.62 7.00 -12.61
C PHE A 178 6.24 8.40 -12.62
N MET A 179 6.69 8.84 -13.77
CA MET A 179 6.99 10.26 -13.97
C MET A 179 5.72 10.99 -14.43
N TYR A 180 4.96 11.52 -13.48
CA TYR A 180 3.95 12.55 -13.72
C TYR A 180 4.17 13.73 -12.79
#